data_e032ccc5a7264fe37ae1dc59217f518e
#
_entry.id   e032ccc5a7264fe37ae1dc59217f518e
#
_cell.length_a   1.000
_cell.length_b   1.000
_cell.length_c   1.000
_cell.angle_alpha   90.00
_cell.angle_beta   90.00
_cell.angle_gamma   90.00
#
_symmetry.space_group_name_H-M   'P 1'
#
loop_
_entity.id
_entity.type
_entity.pdbx_description
1 polymer ?
#
loop_
_entity_poly.entity_id
_entity_poly.type
_entity_poly.pdbx_seq_one_letter_code
_entity_poly.pdbx_strand_id
1 'polypeptide(L)'
;MARLLTEHPLVATFSIAARDPLNGDLGVATQSKFLAVGSIVPWAQAGAGAIATQANANFTYGPDGLALLASGLPAERTLQQLISADPQREHRQVGIVDANGGSATYTGDACFAWAGGIAGPNFACQGNILTGEETVVAMAEAFVAGTGPLAERLVSVLAAGQARGGDSRGQQSAALLIVRAGGGYGGNNDRYIDLRVDDHPQPIDELARILAIHRLLFEKTATGDCLVITEALANELQRLLQAVGFFTGTPTGAWDAKTRAALEAWASVENLEERLRSDALVDPVLVEHLRAQTGQSASGSRRAW
;
A
#
# COMPACT_ATOMS: atom_id res chain seq x y z
N MET A 1 -3.18 -15.56 40.66
CA MET A 1 -3.06 -16.08 39.28
C MET A 1 -1.96 -15.29 38.58
N ALA A 2 -0.73 -15.81 38.61
CA ALA A 2 0.45 -15.12 38.06
C ALA A 2 0.34 -15.13 36.53
N ARG A 3 0.24 -13.93 35.94
CA ARG A 3 0.31 -13.70 34.51
C ARG A 3 1.75 -14.05 34.09
N LEU A 4 1.96 -15.18 33.43
CA LEU A 4 3.21 -15.47 32.75
C LEU A 4 3.41 -14.35 31.72
N LEU A 5 4.31 -13.44 32.04
CA LEU A 5 4.86 -12.48 31.08
C LEU A 5 5.65 -13.31 30.07
N THR A 6 5.08 -13.54 28.90
CA THR A 6 5.82 -14.08 27.76
C THR A 6 6.96 -13.12 27.44
N GLU A 7 8.16 -13.62 27.28
CA GLU A 7 9.40 -12.85 27.05
C GLU A 7 9.38 -12.01 25.75
N HIS A 8 8.29 -12.08 24.96
CA HIS A 8 8.14 -11.35 23.71
C HIS A 8 6.75 -10.68 23.62
N PRO A 9 6.65 -9.45 23.11
CA PRO A 9 5.37 -8.77 22.91
C PRO A 9 4.52 -9.54 21.89
N LEU A 10 3.28 -9.84 22.27
CA LEU A 10 2.31 -10.50 21.40
C LEU A 10 1.77 -9.52 20.37
N VAL A 11 1.99 -9.79 19.11
CA VAL A 11 1.44 -9.01 17.99
C VAL A 11 0.14 -9.68 17.51
N ALA A 12 -0.97 -9.35 18.15
CA ALA A 12 -2.30 -9.70 17.64
C ALA A 12 -2.58 -8.84 16.41
N THR A 13 -3.04 -9.47 15.34
CA THR A 13 -2.98 -8.83 14.02
C THR A 13 -3.86 -9.58 13.05
N PHE A 14 -4.39 -8.89 12.06
CA PHE A 14 -4.80 -9.52 10.81
C PHE A 14 -4.04 -8.92 9.64
N SER A 15 -3.74 -9.76 8.66
CA SER A 15 -2.93 -9.37 7.51
C SER A 15 -3.26 -10.19 6.27
N ILE A 16 -2.86 -9.67 5.14
CA ILE A 16 -2.88 -10.35 3.84
C ILE A 16 -1.52 -10.20 3.17
N ALA A 17 -0.96 -11.30 2.68
CA ALA A 17 0.08 -11.31 1.67
C ALA A 17 -0.56 -11.60 0.32
N ALA A 18 -0.23 -10.86 -0.74
CA ALA A 18 -0.89 -11.01 -2.03
C ALA A 18 0.00 -10.66 -3.22
N ARG A 19 -0.44 -11.15 -4.40
CA ARG A 19 0.14 -10.87 -5.71
C ARG A 19 -0.94 -10.35 -6.67
N ASP A 20 -0.60 -9.40 -7.50
CA ASP A 20 -1.41 -9.03 -8.65
C ASP A 20 -1.02 -9.88 -9.86
N PRO A 21 -1.94 -10.73 -10.39
CA PRO A 21 -1.64 -11.58 -11.54
C PRO A 21 -1.45 -10.79 -12.85
N LEU A 22 -1.90 -9.54 -12.93
CA LEU A 22 -1.84 -8.73 -14.15
C LEU A 22 -0.46 -8.10 -14.39
N ASN A 23 0.18 -7.64 -13.32
CA ASN A 23 1.44 -6.88 -13.42
C ASN A 23 2.58 -7.47 -12.58
N GLY A 24 2.30 -8.48 -11.73
CA GLY A 24 3.30 -9.14 -10.90
C GLY A 24 3.64 -8.39 -9.61
N ASP A 25 2.95 -7.32 -9.27
CA ASP A 25 3.11 -6.64 -7.98
C ASP A 25 2.89 -7.62 -6.83
N LEU A 26 3.73 -7.52 -5.82
CA LEU A 26 3.65 -8.30 -4.60
C LEU A 26 3.48 -7.35 -3.41
N GLY A 27 2.66 -7.72 -2.44
CA GLY A 27 2.44 -6.84 -1.32
C GLY A 27 1.89 -7.50 -0.08
N VAL A 28 1.95 -6.73 1.02
CA VAL A 28 1.39 -7.09 2.32
C VAL A 28 0.63 -5.90 2.87
N ALA A 29 -0.58 -6.15 3.36
CA ALA A 29 -1.29 -5.19 4.20
C ALA A 29 -1.60 -5.81 5.56
N THR A 30 -1.57 -5.00 6.62
CA THR A 30 -1.75 -5.44 7.99
C THR A 30 -2.39 -4.37 8.86
N GLN A 31 -3.14 -4.81 9.88
CA GLN A 31 -3.67 -3.98 10.96
C GLN A 31 -3.52 -4.69 12.31
N SER A 32 -3.30 -3.90 13.37
CA SER A 32 -3.10 -4.45 14.71
C SER A 32 -3.48 -3.45 15.81
N LYS A 33 -3.85 -3.97 16.99
CA LYS A 33 -3.80 -3.23 18.26
C LYS A 33 -2.39 -3.34 18.85
N PHE A 34 -1.41 -2.89 18.07
CA PHE A 34 0.01 -2.89 18.40
C PHE A 34 0.65 -1.66 17.77
N LEU A 35 1.62 -1.03 18.44
CA LEU A 35 2.33 0.13 17.91
C LEU A 35 3.20 -0.25 16.72
N ALA A 36 3.10 0.50 15.62
CA ALA A 36 4.00 0.40 14.46
C ALA A 36 4.10 -1.02 13.86
N VAL A 37 2.95 -1.70 13.67
CA VAL A 37 2.88 -3.08 13.13
C VAL A 37 3.60 -3.23 11.79
N GLY A 38 3.68 -2.15 11.00
CA GLY A 38 4.35 -2.12 9.72
C GLY A 38 5.88 -2.29 9.78
N SER A 39 6.48 -2.16 10.97
CA SER A 39 7.92 -2.43 11.17
C SER A 39 8.22 -3.92 11.36
N ILE A 40 7.20 -4.75 11.55
CA ILE A 40 7.32 -6.14 12.00
C ILE A 40 6.77 -7.12 10.98
N VAL A 41 5.50 -6.93 10.58
CA VAL A 41 4.72 -7.94 9.87
C VAL A 41 5.05 -8.03 8.38
N PRO A 42 5.14 -6.94 7.60
CA PRO A 42 5.24 -7.02 6.15
C PRO A 42 6.66 -7.20 5.64
N TRP A 43 6.83 -8.18 4.77
CA TRP A 43 8.06 -8.48 4.04
C TRP A 43 7.71 -8.78 2.58
N ALA A 44 8.41 -8.18 1.62
CA ALA A 44 8.20 -8.45 0.21
C ALA A 44 9.48 -8.18 -0.60
N GLN A 45 9.65 -8.93 -1.69
CA GLN A 45 10.71 -8.77 -2.67
C GLN A 45 10.13 -8.96 -4.07
N ALA A 46 10.35 -7.99 -4.96
CA ALA A 46 9.88 -8.07 -6.33
C ALA A 46 10.46 -9.31 -7.04
N GLY A 47 9.60 -10.01 -7.77
CA GLY A 47 9.97 -11.24 -8.47
C GLY A 47 10.19 -12.48 -7.58
N ALA A 48 10.10 -12.36 -6.25
CA ALA A 48 10.24 -13.47 -5.32
C ALA A 48 8.93 -13.81 -4.59
N GLY A 49 8.40 -12.89 -3.79
CA GLY A 49 7.19 -13.13 -3.03
C GLY A 49 6.89 -12.07 -1.98
N ALA A 50 5.82 -12.34 -1.21
CA ALA A 50 5.39 -11.53 -0.08
C ALA A 50 5.08 -12.42 1.12
N ILE A 51 5.46 -11.97 2.32
CA ILE A 51 5.35 -12.69 3.58
C ILE A 51 4.81 -11.76 4.67
N ALA A 52 3.81 -12.23 5.39
CA ALA A 52 3.31 -11.59 6.61
C ALA A 52 3.60 -12.53 7.81
N THR A 53 4.49 -12.14 8.72
CA THR A 53 4.81 -12.89 9.94
C THR A 53 4.31 -12.16 11.17
N GLN A 54 3.55 -12.83 12.04
CA GLN A 54 2.82 -12.21 13.15
C GLN A 54 2.59 -13.18 14.33
N ALA A 55 1.71 -12.84 15.27
CA ALA A 55 1.52 -13.46 16.59
C ALA A 55 2.77 -13.26 17.47
N ASN A 56 3.41 -14.31 17.99
CA ASN A 56 4.77 -14.17 18.49
C ASN A 56 5.72 -14.22 17.29
N ALA A 57 5.87 -13.06 16.60
CA ALA A 57 6.50 -13.00 15.29
C ALA A 57 7.97 -13.46 15.33
N ASN A 58 8.31 -14.36 14.42
CA ASN A 58 9.71 -14.67 14.11
C ASN A 58 10.15 -13.80 12.94
N PHE A 59 10.98 -12.80 13.20
CA PHE A 59 11.44 -11.85 12.19
C PHE A 59 12.30 -12.49 11.09
N THR A 60 12.96 -13.61 11.39
CA THR A 60 13.78 -14.31 10.38
C THR A 60 12.94 -14.92 9.26
N TYR A 61 11.65 -15.19 9.51
CA TYR A 61 10.74 -15.71 8.48
C TYR A 61 10.63 -14.76 7.26
N GLY A 62 10.79 -13.44 7.46
CA GLY A 62 10.81 -12.48 6.36
C GLY A 62 12.01 -12.69 5.44
N PRO A 63 13.24 -12.37 5.86
CA PRO A 63 14.43 -12.47 5.01
C PRO A 63 14.74 -13.90 4.57
N ASP A 64 14.62 -14.91 5.47
CA ASP A 64 14.91 -16.31 5.15
C ASP A 64 13.89 -16.84 4.13
N GLY A 65 12.61 -16.55 4.34
CA GLY A 65 11.55 -16.95 3.42
C GLY A 65 11.67 -16.29 2.06
N LEU A 66 11.98 -14.99 2.00
CA LEU A 66 12.22 -14.28 0.74
C LEU A 66 13.42 -14.85 -0.03
N ALA A 67 14.50 -15.24 0.68
CA ALA A 67 15.64 -15.90 0.05
C ALA A 67 15.26 -17.26 -0.56
N LEU A 68 14.44 -18.04 0.11
CA LEU A 68 13.92 -19.32 -0.39
C LEU A 68 13.01 -19.11 -1.63
N LEU A 69 12.09 -18.15 -1.57
CA LEU A 69 11.22 -17.79 -2.69
C LEU A 69 12.04 -17.30 -3.89
N ALA A 70 13.05 -16.46 -3.67
CA ALA A 70 13.94 -15.95 -4.71
C ALA A 70 14.78 -17.08 -5.36
N SER A 71 15.04 -18.18 -4.63
CA SER A 71 15.68 -19.39 -5.20
C SER A 71 14.73 -20.22 -6.08
N GLY A 72 13.43 -19.84 -6.17
CA GLY A 72 12.40 -20.55 -6.93
C GLY A 72 11.62 -21.58 -6.12
N LEU A 73 11.79 -21.63 -4.79
CA LEU A 73 11.02 -22.55 -3.96
C LEU A 73 9.56 -22.06 -3.85
N PRO A 74 8.54 -22.91 -4.10
CA PRO A 74 7.13 -22.51 -3.97
C PRO A 74 6.75 -22.11 -2.55
N ALA A 75 5.69 -21.28 -2.41
CA ALA A 75 5.22 -20.76 -1.11
C ALA A 75 4.99 -21.86 -0.07
N GLU A 76 4.32 -22.95 -0.44
CA GLU A 76 4.04 -24.07 0.48
C GLU A 76 5.33 -24.73 0.99
N ARG A 77 6.31 -24.96 0.12
CA ARG A 77 7.59 -25.56 0.49
C ARG A 77 8.44 -24.60 1.34
N THR A 78 8.41 -23.32 1.01
CA THR A 78 9.04 -22.27 1.81
C THR A 78 8.47 -22.26 3.23
N LEU A 79 7.14 -22.27 3.36
CA LEU A 79 6.46 -22.34 4.65
C LEU A 79 6.89 -23.57 5.44
N GLN A 80 6.84 -24.76 4.84
CA GLN A 80 7.24 -26.02 5.49
C GLN A 80 8.68 -25.95 6.00
N GLN A 81 9.60 -25.39 5.24
CA GLN A 81 11.01 -25.27 5.64
C GLN A 81 11.17 -24.33 6.83
N LEU A 82 10.51 -23.16 6.82
CA LEU A 82 10.57 -22.18 7.90
C LEU A 82 10.02 -22.76 9.22
N ILE A 83 8.81 -23.33 9.20
CA ILE A 83 8.17 -23.86 10.43
C ILE A 83 8.89 -25.10 10.96
N SER A 84 9.45 -25.96 10.08
CA SER A 84 10.18 -27.15 10.51
C SER A 84 11.47 -26.80 11.25
N ALA A 85 12.10 -25.68 10.94
CA ALA A 85 13.33 -25.20 11.56
C ALA A 85 13.07 -24.42 12.88
N ASP A 86 11.82 -24.02 13.17
CA ASP A 86 11.49 -23.22 14.36
C ASP A 86 10.89 -24.11 15.46
N PRO A 87 11.60 -24.34 16.57
CA PRO A 87 11.09 -25.10 17.71
C PRO A 87 9.90 -24.42 18.41
N GLN A 88 9.68 -23.11 18.17
CA GLN A 88 8.56 -22.36 18.73
C GLN A 88 7.43 -22.10 17.71
N ARG A 89 7.37 -22.85 16.60
CA ARG A 89 6.39 -22.67 15.53
C ARG A 89 4.95 -22.59 16.01
N GLU A 90 4.61 -23.29 17.10
CA GLU A 90 3.23 -23.28 17.65
C GLU A 90 2.75 -21.90 18.13
N HIS A 91 3.68 -20.97 18.33
CA HIS A 91 3.37 -19.59 18.69
C HIS A 91 3.39 -18.64 17.48
N ARG A 92 3.69 -19.13 16.26
CA ARG A 92 3.85 -18.30 15.05
C ARG A 92 2.59 -18.31 14.22
N GLN A 93 2.40 -17.22 13.50
CA GLN A 93 1.42 -17.17 12.42
C GLN A 93 2.07 -16.49 11.21
N VAL A 94 1.94 -17.07 10.03
CA VAL A 94 2.59 -16.59 8.82
C VAL A 94 1.74 -16.88 7.59
N GLY A 95 1.69 -15.92 6.66
CA GLY A 95 1.13 -16.08 5.33
C GLY A 95 2.16 -15.75 4.27
N ILE A 96 2.23 -16.53 3.20
CA ILE A 96 3.21 -16.44 2.12
C ILE A 96 2.50 -16.49 0.77
N VAL A 97 2.96 -15.66 -0.17
CA VAL A 97 2.62 -15.75 -1.59
C VAL A 97 3.91 -15.69 -2.40
N ASP A 98 4.10 -16.60 -3.35
CA ASP A 98 5.24 -16.58 -4.27
C ASP A 98 4.97 -15.77 -5.55
N ALA A 99 6.02 -15.55 -6.34
CA ALA A 99 5.94 -14.80 -7.60
C ALA A 99 5.06 -15.44 -8.68
N ASN A 100 4.70 -16.72 -8.54
CA ASN A 100 3.83 -17.44 -9.47
C ASN A 100 2.37 -17.48 -9.01
N GLY A 101 2.07 -16.93 -7.80
CA GLY A 101 0.74 -16.90 -7.22
C GLY A 101 0.39 -18.12 -6.37
N GLY A 102 1.35 -19.01 -6.13
CA GLY A 102 1.24 -20.04 -5.09
C GLY A 102 1.19 -19.38 -3.72
N SER A 103 0.39 -19.92 -2.80
CA SER A 103 0.21 -19.33 -1.47
C SER A 103 0.07 -20.39 -0.39
N ALA A 104 0.45 -20.02 0.83
CA ALA A 104 0.29 -20.86 2.01
C ALA A 104 0.11 -20.00 3.26
N THR A 105 -0.59 -20.54 4.27
CA THR A 105 -0.70 -19.91 5.59
C THR A 105 -0.52 -20.97 6.68
N TYR A 106 0.04 -20.57 7.81
CA TYR A 106 0.22 -21.38 9.00
C TYR A 106 -0.21 -20.58 10.23
N THR A 107 -0.96 -21.25 11.09
CA THR A 107 -1.34 -20.74 12.41
C THR A 107 -1.01 -21.84 13.43
N GLY A 108 -0.06 -21.57 14.31
CA GLY A 108 0.33 -22.53 15.36
C GLY A 108 -0.72 -22.65 16.46
N ASP A 109 -0.82 -23.81 17.07
CA ASP A 109 -1.87 -24.16 18.05
C ASP A 109 -1.81 -23.33 19.34
N ALA A 110 -0.67 -22.70 19.63
CA ALA A 110 -0.51 -21.79 20.76
C ALA A 110 -0.80 -20.31 20.43
N CYS A 111 -1.26 -20.00 19.22
CA CYS A 111 -1.78 -18.66 18.89
C CYS A 111 -3.07 -18.39 19.69
N PHE A 112 -3.23 -17.15 20.17
CA PHE A 112 -4.42 -16.80 20.94
C PHE A 112 -5.66 -16.70 20.06
N ALA A 113 -6.74 -17.31 20.52
CA ALA A 113 -8.00 -17.40 19.80
C ALA A 113 -8.78 -16.06 19.76
N TRP A 114 -9.62 -15.81 18.74
CA TRP A 114 -9.72 -16.65 17.57
C TRP A 114 -8.46 -16.45 16.69
N ALA A 115 -7.91 -17.53 16.14
CA ALA A 115 -6.78 -17.47 15.23
C ALA A 115 -6.97 -18.46 14.08
N GLY A 116 -6.61 -18.06 12.87
CA GLY A 116 -6.72 -18.90 11.68
C GLY A 116 -6.30 -18.16 10.42
N GLY A 117 -6.37 -18.84 9.27
CA GLY A 117 -6.01 -18.27 7.99
C GLY A 117 -6.66 -19.00 6.80
N ILE A 118 -6.75 -18.30 5.67
CA ILE A 118 -7.26 -18.79 4.39
C ILE A 118 -6.25 -18.44 3.31
N ALA A 119 -5.77 -19.44 2.57
CA ALA A 119 -4.92 -19.27 1.40
C ALA A 119 -5.70 -19.64 0.14
N GLY A 120 -5.47 -18.90 -0.93
CA GLY A 120 -6.04 -19.15 -2.24
C GLY A 120 -5.14 -18.59 -3.35
N PRO A 121 -5.47 -18.76 -4.63
CA PRO A 121 -4.64 -18.25 -5.71
C PRO A 121 -4.29 -16.77 -5.54
N ASN A 122 -2.99 -16.46 -5.49
CA ASN A 122 -2.44 -15.11 -5.33
C ASN A 122 -2.66 -14.44 -3.96
N PHE A 123 -3.13 -15.12 -2.91
CA PHE A 123 -3.28 -14.50 -1.59
C PHE A 123 -3.18 -15.50 -0.42
N ALA A 124 -2.78 -14.99 0.73
CA ALA A 124 -2.92 -15.62 2.03
C ALA A 124 -3.38 -14.58 3.06
N CYS A 125 -4.56 -14.79 3.64
CA CYS A 125 -5.15 -14.00 4.73
C CYS A 125 -5.01 -14.77 6.03
N GLN A 126 -4.63 -14.11 7.13
CA GLN A 126 -4.53 -14.71 8.45
C GLN A 126 -4.75 -13.67 9.55
N GLY A 127 -5.11 -14.16 10.73
CA GLY A 127 -5.22 -13.32 11.90
C GLY A 127 -5.24 -14.12 13.20
N ASN A 128 -4.94 -13.44 14.30
CA ASN A 128 -4.97 -13.97 15.66
C ASN A 128 -5.53 -12.94 16.65
N ILE A 129 -6.08 -13.39 17.76
CA ILE A 129 -6.84 -12.59 18.73
C ILE A 129 -7.96 -11.80 18.03
N LEU A 130 -8.58 -12.40 17.04
CA LEU A 130 -9.69 -11.79 16.32
C LEU A 130 -11.02 -11.97 17.06
N THR A 131 -12.00 -11.18 16.66
CA THR A 131 -13.39 -11.33 17.15
C THR A 131 -14.03 -12.64 16.69
N GLY A 132 -13.60 -13.19 15.54
CA GLY A 132 -14.08 -14.46 14.98
C GLY A 132 -13.49 -14.76 13.60
N GLU A 133 -13.86 -15.89 13.06
CA GLU A 133 -13.46 -16.40 11.74
C GLU A 133 -13.92 -15.46 10.62
N GLU A 134 -15.06 -14.81 10.80
CA GLU A 134 -15.70 -13.93 9.81
C GLU A 134 -14.77 -12.78 9.37
N THR A 135 -13.81 -12.39 10.20
CA THR A 135 -12.79 -11.40 9.85
C THR A 135 -11.95 -11.89 8.68
N VAL A 136 -11.39 -13.10 8.77
CA VAL A 136 -10.52 -13.67 7.73
C VAL A 136 -11.31 -14.07 6.50
N VAL A 137 -12.52 -14.59 6.68
CA VAL A 137 -13.44 -14.93 5.56
C VAL A 137 -13.76 -13.69 4.75
N ALA A 138 -14.16 -12.58 5.39
CA ALA A 138 -14.45 -11.33 4.70
C ALA A 138 -13.24 -10.75 3.97
N MET A 139 -12.03 -10.90 4.54
CA MET A 139 -10.79 -10.49 3.86
C MET A 139 -10.57 -11.29 2.58
N ALA A 140 -10.71 -12.62 2.64
CA ALA A 140 -10.53 -13.50 1.49
C ALA A 140 -11.57 -13.21 0.39
N GLU A 141 -12.85 -13.06 0.76
CA GLU A 141 -13.94 -12.70 -0.16
C GLU A 141 -13.68 -11.34 -0.83
N ALA A 142 -13.29 -10.34 -0.05
CA ALA A 142 -12.99 -9.00 -0.56
C ALA A 142 -11.81 -9.01 -1.54
N PHE A 143 -10.77 -9.83 -1.29
CA PHE A 143 -9.65 -9.97 -2.22
C PHE A 143 -10.09 -10.61 -3.54
N VAL A 144 -10.86 -11.68 -3.49
CA VAL A 144 -11.33 -12.42 -4.69
C VAL A 144 -12.28 -11.56 -5.52
N ALA A 145 -13.17 -10.82 -4.89
CA ALA A 145 -14.13 -9.93 -5.59
C ALA A 145 -13.48 -8.60 -6.05
N GLY A 146 -12.35 -8.22 -5.45
CA GLY A 146 -11.71 -6.92 -5.69
C GLY A 146 -11.10 -6.80 -7.09
N THR A 147 -11.28 -5.62 -7.69
CA THR A 147 -10.69 -5.23 -8.98
C THR A 147 -9.83 -3.98 -8.82
N GLY A 148 -9.03 -3.68 -9.84
CA GLY A 148 -8.14 -2.50 -9.82
C GLY A 148 -6.77 -2.77 -9.20
N PRO A 149 -5.98 -1.71 -8.93
CA PRO A 149 -4.60 -1.82 -8.45
C PRO A 149 -4.50 -2.55 -7.11
N LEU A 150 -3.39 -3.28 -6.90
CA LEU A 150 -3.20 -4.12 -5.72
C LEU A 150 -3.29 -3.33 -4.41
N ALA A 151 -2.76 -2.11 -4.39
CA ALA A 151 -2.72 -1.28 -3.18
C ALA A 151 -4.13 -0.99 -2.62
N GLU A 152 -5.06 -0.54 -3.48
CA GLU A 152 -6.44 -0.25 -3.10
C GLU A 152 -7.19 -1.52 -2.69
N ARG A 153 -6.96 -2.61 -3.42
CA ARG A 153 -7.53 -3.91 -3.08
C ARG A 153 -7.11 -4.34 -1.68
N LEU A 154 -5.82 -4.21 -1.34
CA LEU A 154 -5.31 -4.62 -0.03
C LEU A 154 -5.84 -3.75 1.11
N VAL A 155 -5.96 -2.43 0.92
CA VAL A 155 -6.59 -1.54 1.92
C VAL A 155 -8.08 -1.89 2.09
N SER A 156 -8.79 -2.17 0.98
CA SER A 156 -10.21 -2.59 1.03
C SER A 156 -10.38 -3.94 1.75
N VAL A 157 -9.43 -4.85 1.60
CA VAL A 157 -9.40 -6.14 2.32
C VAL A 157 -9.27 -5.91 3.84
N LEU A 158 -8.38 -5.01 4.28
CA LEU A 158 -8.29 -4.67 5.70
C LEU A 158 -9.59 -4.06 6.22
N ALA A 159 -10.22 -3.16 5.45
CA ALA A 159 -11.49 -2.54 5.81
C ALA A 159 -12.61 -3.59 5.92
N ALA A 160 -12.67 -4.57 5.02
CA ALA A 160 -13.63 -5.68 5.07
C ALA A 160 -13.46 -6.53 6.33
N GLY A 161 -12.22 -6.89 6.68
CA GLY A 161 -11.91 -7.60 7.92
C GLY A 161 -12.30 -6.79 9.16
N GLN A 162 -11.97 -5.49 9.18
CA GLN A 162 -12.34 -4.60 10.29
C GLN A 162 -13.86 -4.46 10.44
N ALA A 163 -14.62 -4.43 9.35
CA ALA A 163 -16.08 -4.37 9.39
C ALA A 163 -16.72 -5.62 10.02
N ARG A 164 -16.00 -6.73 10.10
CA ARG A 164 -16.41 -7.96 10.80
C ARG A 164 -15.86 -8.07 12.23
N GLY A 165 -15.30 -6.97 12.75
CA GLY A 165 -14.83 -6.86 14.11
C GLY A 165 -13.30 -6.75 14.24
N GLY A 166 -12.53 -7.38 13.36
CA GLY A 166 -11.07 -7.27 13.33
C GLY A 166 -10.38 -7.80 14.60
N ASP A 167 -9.35 -7.11 15.04
CA ASP A 167 -8.64 -7.39 16.32
C ASP A 167 -9.58 -7.13 17.50
N SER A 168 -9.81 -8.14 18.33
CA SER A 168 -10.75 -8.07 19.48
C SER A 168 -10.37 -7.04 20.53
N ARG A 169 -9.14 -6.53 20.50
CA ARG A 169 -8.64 -5.47 21.40
C ARG A 169 -8.85 -4.06 20.82
N GLY A 170 -9.25 -3.95 19.56
CA GLY A 170 -9.44 -2.70 18.82
C GLY A 170 -8.36 -2.42 17.79
N GLN A 171 -8.15 -1.14 17.46
CA GLN A 171 -7.25 -0.69 16.41
C GLN A 171 -6.13 0.19 16.98
N GLN A 172 -4.94 0.19 16.34
CA GLN A 172 -3.87 1.13 16.70
C GLN A 172 -2.97 1.47 15.52
N SER A 173 -2.54 0.50 14.72
CA SER A 173 -1.65 0.74 13.59
C SER A 173 -2.05 -0.07 12.36
N ALA A 174 -1.65 0.39 11.17
CA ALA A 174 -1.82 -0.33 9.91
C ALA A 174 -0.64 -0.05 8.97
N ALA A 175 -0.38 -0.94 8.03
CA ALA A 175 0.65 -0.75 7.03
C ALA A 175 0.31 -1.41 5.70
N LEU A 176 0.89 -0.85 4.64
CA LEU A 176 0.82 -1.33 3.27
C LEU A 176 2.22 -1.31 2.66
N LEU A 177 2.72 -2.45 2.27
CA LEU A 177 3.96 -2.60 1.51
C LEU A 177 3.64 -3.21 0.14
N ILE A 178 4.00 -2.53 -0.94
CA ILE A 178 3.94 -3.07 -2.31
C ILE A 178 5.32 -2.97 -2.93
N VAL A 179 5.76 -4.05 -3.55
CA VAL A 179 7.00 -4.10 -4.32
C VAL A 179 6.73 -4.39 -5.79
N ARG A 180 7.49 -3.69 -6.64
CA ARG A 180 7.47 -3.79 -8.10
C ARG A 180 8.89 -3.58 -8.59
N ALA A 181 9.35 -4.37 -9.55
CA ALA A 181 10.69 -4.21 -10.10
C ALA A 181 10.89 -2.78 -10.63
N GLY A 182 11.90 -2.08 -10.09
CA GLY A 182 12.18 -0.69 -10.41
C GLY A 182 11.06 0.31 -10.06
N GLY A 183 10.10 -0.08 -9.21
CA GLY A 183 8.92 0.74 -8.91
C GLY A 183 9.13 1.81 -7.84
N GLY A 184 10.25 1.79 -7.12
CA GLY A 184 10.57 2.78 -6.10
C GLY A 184 10.98 4.14 -6.67
N TYR A 185 11.09 5.14 -5.82
CA TYR A 185 11.39 6.51 -6.20
C TYR A 185 12.62 6.60 -7.11
N GLY A 186 12.46 7.24 -8.26
CA GLY A 186 13.49 7.36 -9.29
C GLY A 186 13.91 6.04 -9.96
N GLY A 187 13.19 4.94 -9.75
CA GLY A 187 13.52 3.62 -10.30
C GLY A 187 14.72 2.93 -9.62
N ASN A 188 15.20 3.45 -8.48
CA ASN A 188 16.44 3.00 -7.84
C ASN A 188 16.29 1.79 -6.92
N ASN A 189 15.05 1.38 -6.62
CA ASN A 189 14.73 0.20 -5.82
C ASN A 189 13.34 -0.34 -6.18
N ASP A 190 12.94 -1.43 -5.55
CA ASP A 190 11.67 -2.12 -5.83
C ASP A 190 10.53 -1.73 -4.89
N ARG A 191 10.74 -0.87 -3.89
CA ARG A 191 9.68 -0.41 -2.98
C ARG A 191 8.79 0.61 -3.67
N TYR A 192 7.71 0.13 -4.28
CA TYR A 192 6.74 0.98 -4.94
C TYR A 192 5.88 1.76 -3.95
N ILE A 193 5.34 1.08 -2.94
CA ILE A 193 4.58 1.69 -1.85
C ILE A 193 5.07 1.12 -0.52
N ASP A 194 5.40 1.98 0.44
CA ASP A 194 5.70 1.63 1.83
C ASP A 194 5.05 2.69 2.73
N LEU A 195 3.79 2.44 3.09
CA LEU A 195 2.99 3.35 3.89
C LEU A 195 2.68 2.74 5.24
N ARG A 196 2.87 3.52 6.30
CA ARG A 196 2.69 3.09 7.68
C ARG A 196 1.92 4.12 8.48
N VAL A 197 0.95 3.65 9.21
CA VAL A 197 0.24 4.39 10.25
C VAL A 197 0.61 3.75 11.57
N ASP A 198 1.55 4.35 12.27
CA ASP A 198 2.17 3.73 13.44
C ASP A 198 1.30 3.79 14.69
N ASP A 199 0.49 4.85 14.85
CA ASP A 199 -0.47 5.01 15.94
C ASP A 199 -1.63 5.92 15.53
N HIS A 200 -2.83 5.36 15.41
CA HIS A 200 -4.05 6.10 15.08
C HIS A 200 -5.30 5.32 15.53
N PRO A 201 -6.37 5.96 15.99
CA PRO A 201 -7.61 5.28 16.42
C PRO A 201 -8.36 4.59 15.25
N GLN A 202 -8.16 5.06 14.00
CA GLN A 202 -8.73 4.52 12.77
C GLN A 202 -7.61 4.35 11.73
N PRO A 203 -6.67 3.39 11.94
CA PRO A 203 -5.44 3.34 11.17
C PRO A 203 -5.67 2.91 9.71
N ILE A 204 -6.73 2.16 9.41
CA ILE A 204 -7.07 1.74 8.04
C ILE A 204 -7.59 2.94 7.24
N ASP A 205 -8.44 3.78 7.81
CA ASP A 205 -8.95 4.98 7.15
C ASP A 205 -7.81 5.98 6.89
N GLU A 206 -6.91 6.12 7.86
CA GLU A 206 -5.71 6.95 7.70
C GLU A 206 -4.76 6.36 6.64
N LEU A 207 -4.59 5.04 6.59
CA LEU A 207 -3.81 4.37 5.55
C LEU A 207 -4.41 4.62 4.15
N ALA A 208 -5.73 4.56 4.01
CA ALA A 208 -6.43 4.90 2.77
C ALA A 208 -6.20 6.37 2.37
N ARG A 209 -6.21 7.29 3.34
CA ARG A 209 -5.95 8.72 3.11
C ARG A 209 -4.53 8.95 2.61
N ILE A 210 -3.51 8.38 3.25
CA ILE A 210 -2.12 8.55 2.83
C ILE A 210 -1.81 7.81 1.52
N LEU A 211 -2.51 6.71 1.20
CA LEU A 211 -2.43 6.05 -0.10
C LEU A 211 -2.95 6.98 -1.22
N ALA A 212 -4.04 7.71 -0.98
CA ALA A 212 -4.54 8.70 -1.94
C ALA A 212 -3.53 9.83 -2.18
N ILE A 213 -2.80 10.27 -1.14
CA ILE A 213 -1.69 11.24 -1.27
C ILE A 213 -0.54 10.63 -2.08
N HIS A 214 -0.12 9.41 -1.77
CA HIS A 214 0.92 8.71 -2.54
C HIS A 214 0.58 8.68 -4.03
N ARG A 215 -0.66 8.31 -4.37
CA ARG A 215 -1.12 8.31 -5.77
C ARG A 215 -1.08 9.70 -6.40
N LEU A 216 -1.51 10.72 -5.66
CA LEU A 216 -1.45 12.08 -6.14
C LEU A 216 -0.01 12.49 -6.51
N LEU A 217 0.96 12.15 -5.66
CA LEU A 217 2.35 12.59 -5.82
C LEU A 217 3.11 11.75 -6.85
N PHE A 218 2.94 10.43 -6.88
CA PHE A 218 3.85 9.51 -7.59
C PHE A 218 3.21 8.75 -8.76
N GLU A 219 1.88 8.66 -8.86
CA GLU A 219 1.24 7.92 -9.94
C GLU A 219 1.04 8.79 -11.18
N LYS A 220 1.70 8.42 -12.29
CA LYS A 220 1.57 9.14 -13.55
C LYS A 220 0.29 8.75 -14.27
N THR A 221 -0.39 9.75 -14.84
CA THR A 221 -1.54 9.53 -15.72
C THR A 221 -1.08 8.86 -17.03
N ALA A 222 -1.81 7.86 -17.50
CA ALA A 222 -1.52 7.22 -18.78
C ALA A 222 -1.51 8.27 -19.91
N THR A 223 -0.60 8.13 -20.87
CA THR A 223 -0.42 9.14 -21.94
C THR A 223 -1.72 9.41 -22.73
N GLY A 224 -2.56 8.38 -22.92
CA GLY A 224 -3.85 8.52 -23.61
C GLY A 224 -4.89 9.34 -22.86
N ASP A 225 -4.73 9.48 -21.53
CA ASP A 225 -5.64 10.24 -20.65
C ASP A 225 -5.09 11.63 -20.32
N CYS A 226 -3.88 11.96 -20.80
CA CYS A 226 -3.31 13.29 -20.64
C CYS A 226 -3.97 14.29 -21.58
N LEU A 227 -4.05 15.55 -21.14
CA LEU A 227 -4.66 16.62 -21.92
C LEU A 227 -3.67 17.18 -22.95
N VAL A 228 -4.13 17.37 -24.19
CA VAL A 228 -3.38 18.12 -25.21
C VAL A 228 -3.36 19.60 -24.82
N ILE A 229 -2.18 20.20 -24.79
CA ILE A 229 -2.03 21.63 -24.47
C ILE A 229 -2.43 22.45 -25.69
N THR A 230 -3.70 22.87 -25.70
CA THR A 230 -4.24 23.85 -26.65
C THR A 230 -3.92 25.29 -26.20
N GLU A 231 -4.09 26.26 -27.09
CA GLU A 231 -3.96 27.68 -26.74
C GLU A 231 -4.89 28.08 -25.56
N ALA A 232 -6.12 27.55 -25.55
CA ALA A 232 -7.07 27.78 -24.46
C ALA A 232 -6.56 27.21 -23.12
N LEU A 233 -6.07 25.98 -23.12
CA LEU A 233 -5.52 25.31 -21.90
C LEU A 233 -4.22 26.00 -21.44
N ALA A 234 -3.33 26.39 -22.36
CA ALA A 234 -2.13 27.15 -22.01
C ALA A 234 -2.46 28.52 -21.39
N ASN A 235 -3.46 29.23 -21.92
CA ASN A 235 -3.96 30.49 -21.35
C ASN A 235 -4.54 30.27 -19.94
N GLU A 236 -5.30 29.20 -19.75
CA GLU A 236 -5.83 28.82 -18.44
C GLU A 236 -4.68 28.53 -17.43
N LEU A 237 -3.72 27.70 -17.81
CA LEU A 237 -2.56 27.39 -16.99
C LEU A 237 -1.78 28.64 -16.58
N GLN A 238 -1.54 29.54 -17.52
CA GLN A 238 -0.88 30.84 -17.25
C GLN A 238 -1.64 31.66 -16.21
N ARG A 239 -2.98 31.71 -16.29
CA ARG A 239 -3.82 32.44 -15.31
C ARG A 239 -3.79 31.78 -13.94
N LEU A 240 -3.90 30.44 -13.89
CA LEU A 240 -3.84 29.69 -12.64
C LEU A 240 -2.48 29.85 -11.98
N LEU A 241 -1.39 29.69 -12.74
CA LEU A 241 -0.03 29.90 -12.27
C LEU A 241 0.23 31.36 -11.83
N GLN A 242 -0.39 32.34 -12.49
CA GLN A 242 -0.33 33.73 -12.07
C GLN A 242 -1.04 33.95 -10.74
N ALA A 243 -2.20 33.33 -10.53
CA ALA A 243 -2.97 33.44 -9.30
C ALA A 243 -2.22 32.85 -8.09
N VAL A 244 -1.41 31.80 -8.29
CA VAL A 244 -0.57 31.20 -7.25
C VAL A 244 0.87 31.77 -7.22
N GLY A 245 1.18 32.79 -8.04
CA GLY A 245 2.43 33.57 -7.96
C GLY A 245 3.62 33.01 -8.74
N PHE A 246 3.44 31.99 -9.59
CA PHE A 246 4.52 31.39 -10.37
C PHE A 246 4.65 31.91 -11.81
N PHE A 247 3.63 32.53 -12.35
CA PHE A 247 3.68 33.16 -13.70
C PHE A 247 3.54 34.68 -13.61
N THR A 248 4.38 35.41 -14.37
CA THR A 248 4.36 36.84 -14.43
C THR A 248 4.10 37.33 -15.87
N GLY A 249 3.35 38.42 -16.05
CA GLY A 249 3.01 38.96 -17.34
C GLY A 249 1.61 38.59 -17.83
N THR A 250 1.25 39.03 -19.04
CA THR A 250 -0.09 38.79 -19.60
C THR A 250 -0.20 37.35 -20.12
N PRO A 251 -1.25 36.60 -19.77
CA PRO A 251 -1.53 35.29 -20.37
C PRO A 251 -1.75 35.41 -21.87
N THR A 252 -0.99 34.68 -22.66
CA THR A 252 -1.02 34.72 -24.13
C THR A 252 -1.60 33.49 -24.78
N GLY A 253 -1.70 32.38 -24.02
CA GLY A 253 -2.06 31.06 -24.55
C GLY A 253 -0.89 30.34 -25.24
N ALA A 254 0.29 30.94 -25.29
CA ALA A 254 1.46 30.25 -25.83
C ALA A 254 2.04 29.25 -24.83
N TRP A 255 2.24 27.99 -25.27
CA TRP A 255 2.98 26.98 -24.51
C TRP A 255 4.49 27.13 -24.75
N ASP A 256 5.04 28.23 -24.26
CA ASP A 256 6.44 28.62 -24.43
C ASP A 256 7.34 28.18 -23.25
N ALA A 257 8.63 28.48 -23.36
CA ALA A 257 9.60 28.12 -22.32
C ALA A 257 9.27 28.79 -20.96
N LYS A 258 8.68 30.01 -20.99
CA LYS A 258 8.31 30.74 -19.77
C LYS A 258 7.14 30.04 -19.05
N THR A 259 6.14 29.60 -19.80
CA THR A 259 4.99 28.89 -19.25
C THR A 259 5.39 27.52 -18.68
N ARG A 260 6.28 26.79 -19.39
CA ARG A 260 6.83 25.53 -18.89
C ARG A 260 7.61 25.69 -17.60
N ALA A 261 8.53 26.67 -17.56
CA ALA A 261 9.32 26.94 -16.36
C ALA A 261 8.45 27.34 -15.15
N ALA A 262 7.35 28.07 -15.38
CA ALA A 262 6.41 28.42 -14.32
C ALA A 262 5.67 27.17 -13.78
N LEU A 263 5.25 26.26 -14.66
CA LEU A 263 4.59 25.02 -14.26
C LEU A 263 5.58 24.11 -13.51
N GLU A 264 6.82 23.97 -13.99
CA GLU A 264 7.87 23.20 -13.35
C GLU A 264 8.19 23.76 -11.95
N ALA A 265 8.36 25.07 -11.81
CA ALA A 265 8.63 25.70 -10.53
C ALA A 265 7.50 25.49 -9.52
N TRP A 266 6.24 25.61 -9.96
CA TRP A 266 5.08 25.33 -9.12
C TRP A 266 5.00 23.84 -8.74
N ALA A 267 5.11 22.94 -9.71
CA ALA A 267 5.04 21.49 -9.46
C ALA A 267 6.12 21.01 -8.49
N SER A 268 7.34 21.58 -8.57
CA SER A 268 8.44 21.27 -7.64
C SER A 268 8.16 21.73 -6.20
N VAL A 269 7.42 22.82 -5.99
CA VAL A 269 7.01 23.26 -4.65
C VAL A 269 5.90 22.36 -4.08
N GLU A 270 5.03 21.85 -4.96
CA GLU A 270 3.93 20.96 -4.58
C GLU A 270 4.33 19.46 -4.53
N ASN A 271 5.60 19.12 -4.78
CA ASN A 271 6.10 17.73 -4.93
C ASN A 271 5.38 16.92 -6.03
N LEU A 272 5.00 17.60 -7.12
CA LEU A 272 4.29 17.02 -8.28
C LEU A 272 5.20 16.88 -9.51
N GLU A 273 6.51 17.01 -9.36
CA GLU A 273 7.50 16.96 -10.45
C GLU A 273 7.47 15.63 -11.22
N GLU A 274 7.11 14.52 -10.57
CA GLU A 274 6.98 13.20 -11.22
C GLU A 274 5.87 13.17 -12.28
N ARG A 275 4.91 14.11 -12.23
CA ARG A 275 3.81 14.25 -13.19
C ARG A 275 4.13 15.17 -14.36
N LEU A 276 5.28 15.86 -14.32
CA LEU A 276 5.72 16.75 -15.40
C LEU A 276 6.04 15.95 -16.66
N ARG A 277 5.75 16.55 -17.81
CA ARG A 277 5.96 15.97 -19.14
C ARG A 277 6.79 16.92 -20.01
N SER A 278 7.61 16.32 -20.87
CA SER A 278 8.44 17.07 -21.83
C SER A 278 7.76 17.29 -23.20
N ASP A 279 6.64 16.61 -23.47
CA ASP A 279 5.86 16.72 -24.69
C ASP A 279 4.79 17.84 -24.63
N ALA A 280 3.92 17.93 -25.62
CA ALA A 280 2.82 18.91 -25.67
C ALA A 280 1.56 18.43 -24.93
N LEU A 281 1.72 17.59 -23.91
CA LEU A 281 0.66 17.08 -23.05
C LEU A 281 0.87 17.56 -21.62
N VAL A 282 -0.22 17.67 -20.87
CA VAL A 282 -0.19 17.91 -19.42
C VAL A 282 -1.02 16.86 -18.69
N ASP A 283 -0.51 16.40 -17.55
CA ASP A 283 -1.26 15.51 -16.66
C ASP A 283 -2.49 16.27 -16.10
N PRO A 284 -3.72 15.76 -16.28
CA PRO A 284 -4.94 16.43 -15.81
C PRO A 284 -4.92 16.70 -14.31
N VAL A 285 -4.22 15.88 -13.52
CA VAL A 285 -4.10 16.06 -12.07
C VAL A 285 -3.39 17.38 -11.74
N LEU A 286 -2.37 17.80 -12.50
CA LEU A 286 -1.73 19.10 -12.32
C LEU A 286 -2.71 20.26 -12.52
N VAL A 287 -3.54 20.16 -13.56
CA VAL A 287 -4.54 21.19 -13.90
C VAL A 287 -5.61 21.26 -12.80
N GLU A 288 -6.11 20.14 -12.36
CA GLU A 288 -7.12 20.06 -11.30
C GLU A 288 -6.59 20.56 -9.95
N HIS A 289 -5.34 20.25 -9.63
CA HIS A 289 -4.69 20.73 -8.41
C HIS A 289 -4.52 22.25 -8.42
N LEU A 290 -4.07 22.83 -9.53
CA LEU A 290 -4.01 24.29 -9.72
C LEU A 290 -5.38 24.95 -9.60
N ARG A 291 -6.42 24.38 -10.22
CA ARG A 291 -7.80 24.86 -10.10
C ARG A 291 -8.29 24.86 -8.66
N ALA A 292 -7.98 23.77 -7.93
CA ALA A 292 -8.37 23.65 -6.52
C ALA A 292 -7.70 24.71 -5.64
N GLN A 293 -6.42 24.99 -5.84
CA GLN A 293 -5.68 26.03 -5.10
C GLN A 293 -6.23 27.44 -5.35
N THR A 294 -6.70 27.71 -6.57
CA THR A 294 -7.24 29.04 -6.94
C THR A 294 -8.74 29.19 -6.64
N GLY A 295 -9.41 28.17 -6.08
CA GLY A 295 -10.85 28.15 -5.82
C GLY A 295 -11.71 28.01 -7.09
N GLN A 296 -11.12 27.61 -8.21
CA GLN A 296 -11.79 27.42 -9.51
C GLN A 296 -12.12 25.94 -9.81
N SER A 297 -12.10 25.07 -8.80
CA SER A 297 -12.41 23.66 -8.94
C SER A 297 -13.90 23.46 -9.31
N ALA A 298 -14.15 22.62 -10.32
CA ALA A 298 -15.51 22.28 -10.78
C ALA A 298 -16.31 21.42 -9.77
N SER A 299 -15.65 20.87 -8.74
CA SER A 299 -16.28 20.12 -7.65
C SER A 299 -15.97 20.81 -6.33
N GLY A 300 -17.01 21.33 -5.65
CA GLY A 300 -16.93 22.10 -4.40
C GLY A 300 -16.43 21.35 -3.17
N SER A 301 -15.37 20.56 -3.29
CA SER A 301 -14.69 19.96 -2.14
C SER A 301 -13.33 20.63 -1.92
N ARG A 302 -13.29 21.60 -1.02
CA ARG A 302 -12.02 22.01 -0.41
C ARG A 302 -11.51 20.83 0.40
N ARG A 303 -10.59 20.06 -0.14
CA ARG A 303 -9.80 19.13 0.67
C ARG A 303 -8.60 19.91 1.21
N ALA A 304 -8.65 20.24 2.50
CA ALA A 304 -7.46 20.64 3.24
C ALA A 304 -6.58 19.37 3.38
N TRP A 305 -5.33 19.50 2.98
CA TRP A 305 -4.29 18.51 3.20
C TRP A 305 -3.76 18.59 4.63
#